data_73d5ccaebe133dce6bf829f07cc7e2c5
#
_entry.id   73d5ccaebe133dce6bf829f07cc7e2c5
#
_cell.length_a   1.000
_cell.length_b   1.000
_cell.length_c   1.000
_cell.angle_alpha   90.00
_cell.angle_beta   90.00
_cell.angle_gamma   90.00
#
_symmetry.space_group_name_H-M   'P 1'
#
loop_
_entity.id
_entity.type
_entity.pdbx_description
1 polymer ?
#
loop_
_entity_poly.entity_id
_entity_poly.type
_entity_poly.pdbx_seq_one_letter_code
_entity_poly.pdbx_strand_id
1 'polypeptide(L)'
;MKEHYFPRTLVQKLIFTLVIMAAYLIGRELPLYGVDLRAYDTFRNNNADLIMQTIGGDRYKTSLLALGISPFMFSTLFVQMIVAVKSADSKSHTSPKKITRATLGLMVIWAVVQAYFTTQSTIYLYDGGMQLILAKLISGVELVTGAFVILWMATRNGKYGVGGQTILIYVNILDSVVNTVKSVEFSQLKVIGIISVVALVFTIIFENTEYRIPMQRISIHSIFSDKNYIPIKLNPIGMMPVMFSSAFFSCRFIYFQR
;
A
#
# COMPACT_ATOMS: atom_id res chain seq x y z
N MET A 1 -5.52 -25.35 17.41
CA MET A 1 -4.88 -24.46 18.39
C MET A 1 -5.79 -23.26 18.59
N LYS A 2 -6.46 -23.15 19.74
CA LYS A 2 -7.22 -21.96 20.14
C LYS A 2 -6.21 -20.89 20.55
N GLU A 3 -5.97 -19.90 19.71
CA GLU A 3 -5.21 -18.72 20.12
C GLU A 3 -6.01 -18.00 21.21
N HIS A 4 -5.46 -17.95 22.41
CA HIS A 4 -5.99 -17.15 23.50
C HIS A 4 -5.94 -15.67 23.11
N TYR A 5 -7.07 -15.14 22.68
CA TYR A 5 -7.27 -13.70 22.44
C TYR A 5 -7.38 -13.00 23.79
N PHE A 6 -6.26 -12.56 24.35
CA PHE A 6 -6.31 -11.54 25.41
C PHE A 6 -6.70 -10.20 24.77
N PRO A 7 -7.74 -9.51 25.27
CA PRO A 7 -8.08 -8.18 24.79
C PRO A 7 -6.93 -7.23 25.16
N ARG A 8 -6.10 -6.92 24.16
CA ARG A 8 -5.01 -5.96 24.34
C ARG A 8 -5.57 -4.58 24.56
N THR A 9 -5.08 -3.87 25.58
CA THR A 9 -5.41 -2.47 25.82
C THR A 9 -5.01 -1.62 24.60
N LEU A 10 -5.67 -0.48 24.37
CA LEU A 10 -5.34 0.45 23.27
C LEU A 10 -3.85 0.82 23.27
N VAL A 11 -3.28 1.00 24.46
CA VAL A 11 -1.84 1.32 24.64
C VAL A 11 -0.95 0.21 24.08
N GLN A 12 -1.24 -1.04 24.38
CA GLN A 12 -0.47 -2.18 23.86
C GLN A 12 -0.53 -2.29 22.32
N LYS A 13 -1.69 -2.00 21.73
CA LYS A 13 -1.85 -1.97 20.27
C LYS A 13 -1.04 -0.84 19.63
N LEU A 14 -1.03 0.34 20.26
CA LEU A 14 -0.23 1.49 19.82
C LEU A 14 1.27 1.19 19.90
N ILE A 15 1.73 0.65 21.02
CA ILE A 15 3.15 0.26 21.18
C ILE A 15 3.56 -0.75 20.13
N PHE A 16 2.72 -1.77 19.88
CA PHE A 16 3.00 -2.77 18.85
C PHE A 16 3.12 -2.15 17.45
N THR A 17 2.22 -1.23 17.10
CA THR A 17 2.27 -0.50 15.84
C THR A 17 3.54 0.34 15.72
N LEU A 18 3.94 1.05 16.80
CA LEU A 18 5.18 1.83 16.81
C LEU A 18 6.42 0.96 16.61
N VAL A 19 6.46 -0.22 17.23
CA VAL A 19 7.57 -1.18 17.03
C VAL A 19 7.64 -1.65 15.57
N ILE A 20 6.50 -1.96 14.94
CA ILE A 20 6.46 -2.33 13.53
C ILE A 20 6.91 -1.17 12.64
N MET A 21 6.45 0.06 12.92
CA MET A 21 6.89 1.25 12.17
C MET A 21 8.40 1.47 12.30
N ALA A 22 8.95 1.35 13.51
CA ALA A 22 10.39 1.48 13.73
C ALA A 22 11.18 0.40 12.99
N ALA A 23 10.74 -0.86 13.04
CA ALA A 23 11.36 -1.96 12.31
C ALA A 23 11.30 -1.74 10.79
N TYR A 24 10.20 -1.20 10.27
CA TYR A 24 10.06 -0.85 8.86
C TYR A 24 11.03 0.28 8.46
N LEU A 25 11.12 1.35 9.26
CA LEU A 25 12.05 2.45 8.99
C LEU A 25 13.51 1.99 9.00
N ILE A 26 13.91 1.13 9.94
CA ILE A 26 15.26 0.53 9.96
C ILE A 26 15.49 -0.33 8.72
N GLY A 27 14.51 -1.14 8.33
CA GLY A 27 14.61 -2.00 7.14
C GLY A 27 14.74 -1.23 5.82
N ARG A 28 14.21 0.00 5.75
CA ARG A 28 14.36 0.89 4.58
C ARG A 28 15.77 1.43 4.41
N GLU A 29 16.56 1.52 5.47
CA GLU A 29 17.95 1.98 5.43
C GLU A 29 18.93 0.87 5.01
N LEU A 30 18.48 -0.38 4.91
CA LEU A 30 19.30 -1.49 4.48
C LEU A 30 19.47 -1.48 2.95
N PRO A 31 20.68 -1.18 2.43
CA PRO A 31 20.90 -1.12 0.99
C PRO A 31 20.91 -2.51 0.37
N LEU A 32 20.54 -2.59 -0.92
CA LEU A 32 20.65 -3.80 -1.73
C LEU A 32 22.13 -4.13 -2.02
N TYR A 33 22.39 -5.41 -2.24
CA TYR A 33 23.73 -5.89 -2.55
C TYR A 33 24.29 -5.27 -3.84
N GLY A 34 25.50 -4.73 -3.76
CA GLY A 34 26.26 -4.24 -4.91
C GLY A 34 25.73 -2.95 -5.56
N VAL A 35 24.86 -2.21 -4.92
CA VAL A 35 24.30 -0.96 -5.43
C VAL A 35 25.22 0.23 -5.12
N ASP A 36 25.39 1.13 -6.08
CA ASP A 36 26.14 2.37 -5.90
C ASP A 36 25.25 3.47 -5.27
N LEU A 37 25.38 3.64 -3.96
CA LEU A 37 24.61 4.63 -3.21
C LEU A 37 24.96 6.08 -3.58
N ARG A 38 26.20 6.34 -4.05
CA ARG A 38 26.67 7.69 -4.41
C ARG A 38 25.99 8.21 -5.67
N ALA A 39 25.75 7.33 -6.64
CA ALA A 39 25.05 7.69 -7.86
C ALA A 39 23.60 8.10 -7.60
N TYR A 40 22.96 7.57 -6.56
CA TYR A 40 21.55 7.86 -6.25
C TYR A 40 21.31 9.19 -5.55
N ASP A 41 22.26 9.73 -4.83
CA ASP A 41 22.11 11.04 -4.18
C ASP A 41 21.90 12.18 -5.22
N THR A 42 22.38 11.97 -6.43
CA THR A 42 22.27 12.94 -7.54
C THR A 42 20.89 12.90 -8.23
N PHE A 43 20.17 11.77 -8.20
CA PHE A 43 18.89 11.57 -8.93
C PHE A 43 17.64 11.67 -8.06
N ARG A 44 17.74 12.16 -6.86
CA ARG A 44 16.74 12.08 -5.77
C ARG A 44 15.42 12.85 -5.99
N ASN A 45 15.19 13.56 -7.07
CA ASN A 45 14.09 14.52 -7.21
C ASN A 45 13.14 14.28 -8.40
N ASN A 46 12.71 13.04 -8.67
CA ASN A 46 11.76 12.78 -9.76
C ASN A 46 10.31 12.67 -9.28
N ASN A 47 9.39 13.37 -9.97
CA ASN A 47 7.93 13.33 -9.70
C ASN A 47 7.31 11.91 -9.75
N ALA A 48 7.94 10.98 -10.47
CA ALA A 48 7.53 9.59 -10.54
C ALA A 48 7.61 8.85 -9.19
N ASP A 49 8.54 9.26 -8.33
CA ASP A 49 8.73 8.64 -7.01
C ASP A 49 7.57 8.97 -6.06
N LEU A 50 6.92 10.13 -6.22
CA LEU A 50 5.73 10.52 -5.45
C LEU A 50 4.54 9.62 -5.77
N ILE A 51 4.33 9.26 -7.04
CA ILE A 51 3.25 8.37 -7.46
C ILE A 51 3.47 6.96 -6.92
N MET A 52 4.71 6.44 -7.00
CA MET A 52 5.06 5.13 -6.46
C MET A 52 4.81 5.02 -4.95
N GLN A 53 5.12 6.07 -4.20
CA GLN A 53 4.88 6.11 -2.75
C GLN A 53 3.39 6.07 -2.40
N THR A 54 2.54 6.73 -3.17
CA THR A 54 1.08 6.74 -2.96
C THR A 54 0.47 5.34 -3.09
N ILE A 55 1.11 4.44 -3.86
CA ILE A 55 0.65 3.06 -4.10
C ILE A 55 1.27 2.07 -3.09
N GLY A 56 2.07 2.55 -2.16
CA GLY A 56 2.74 1.71 -1.17
C GLY A 56 4.11 1.18 -1.60
N GLY A 57 4.69 1.72 -2.70
CA GLY A 57 6.10 1.57 -3.03
C GLY A 57 6.97 2.44 -2.13
N ASP A 58 8.25 2.11 -2.01
CA ASP A 58 9.19 2.90 -1.23
C ASP A 58 9.96 3.88 -2.13
N ARG A 59 10.28 5.07 -1.58
CA ARG A 59 11.11 6.08 -2.24
C ARG A 59 12.55 5.60 -2.41
N TYR A 60 13.01 4.77 -1.48
CA TYR A 60 14.38 4.24 -1.48
C TYR A 60 14.47 3.02 -2.39
N LYS A 61 14.57 3.26 -3.71
CA LYS A 61 14.68 2.20 -4.74
C LYS A 61 15.87 1.27 -4.52
N THR A 62 16.81 1.68 -3.71
CA THR A 62 18.05 0.97 -3.40
C THR A 62 17.99 0.17 -2.11
N SER A 63 16.85 0.14 -1.44
CA SER A 63 16.69 -0.56 -0.17
C SER A 63 16.09 -1.96 -0.36
N LEU A 64 16.37 -2.84 0.60
CA LEU A 64 15.79 -4.19 0.67
C LEU A 64 14.25 -4.16 0.64
N LEU A 65 13.64 -3.11 1.18
CA LEU A 65 12.19 -2.94 1.24
C LEU A 65 11.63 -2.04 0.12
N ALA A 66 12.40 -1.77 -0.95
CA ALA A 66 12.02 -0.83 -2.01
C ALA A 66 10.71 -1.17 -2.74
N LEU A 67 10.35 -2.45 -2.88
CA LEU A 67 9.05 -2.84 -3.45
C LEU A 67 7.87 -2.42 -2.57
N GLY A 68 8.07 -2.21 -1.28
CA GLY A 68 7.02 -1.85 -0.36
C GLY A 68 5.90 -2.91 -0.29
N ILE A 69 4.70 -2.45 0.01
CA ILE A 69 3.48 -3.28 0.02
C ILE A 69 2.80 -3.32 -1.36
N SER A 70 3.34 -2.61 -2.37
CA SER A 70 2.72 -2.44 -3.68
C SER A 70 2.36 -3.76 -4.39
N PRO A 71 3.21 -4.83 -4.41
CA PRO A 71 2.86 -6.08 -5.08
C PRO A 71 1.60 -6.73 -4.50
N PHE A 72 1.42 -6.64 -3.19
CA PHE A 72 0.24 -7.15 -2.50
C PHE A 72 -1.01 -6.32 -2.81
N MET A 73 -0.89 -5.00 -2.81
CA MET A 73 -2.00 -4.09 -3.11
C MET A 73 -2.52 -4.30 -4.54
N PHE A 74 -1.63 -4.36 -5.53
CA PHE A 74 -2.01 -4.66 -6.92
C PHE A 74 -2.71 -6.01 -7.05
N SER A 75 -2.15 -7.04 -6.44
CA SER A 75 -2.72 -8.39 -6.49
C SER A 75 -4.11 -8.44 -5.86
N THR A 76 -4.30 -7.70 -4.76
CA THR A 76 -5.61 -7.61 -4.09
C THR A 76 -6.65 -6.96 -4.99
N LEU A 77 -6.29 -5.85 -5.66
CA LEU A 77 -7.17 -5.14 -6.58
C LEU A 77 -7.55 -6.01 -7.79
N PHE A 78 -6.57 -6.67 -8.43
CA PHE A 78 -6.84 -7.56 -9.56
C PHE A 78 -7.77 -8.72 -9.19
N VAL A 79 -7.52 -9.36 -8.04
CA VAL A 79 -8.37 -10.46 -7.59
C VAL A 79 -9.77 -9.96 -7.24
N GLN A 80 -9.91 -8.79 -6.61
CA GLN A 80 -11.22 -8.18 -6.33
C GLN A 80 -11.98 -7.86 -7.61
N MET A 81 -11.32 -7.34 -8.64
CA MET A 81 -11.92 -7.09 -9.95
C MET A 81 -12.41 -8.39 -10.59
N ILE A 82 -11.60 -9.44 -10.60
CA ILE A 82 -11.99 -10.75 -11.16
C ILE A 82 -13.19 -11.33 -10.39
N VAL A 83 -13.19 -11.22 -9.06
CA VAL A 83 -14.30 -11.69 -8.23
C VAL A 83 -15.57 -10.88 -8.49
N ALA A 84 -15.47 -9.55 -8.65
CA ALA A 84 -16.61 -8.69 -8.95
C ALA A 84 -17.26 -9.04 -10.29
N VAL A 85 -16.45 -9.20 -11.35
CA VAL A 85 -16.96 -9.63 -12.69
C VAL A 85 -17.59 -11.01 -12.60
N LYS A 86 -16.93 -11.98 -11.96
CA LYS A 86 -17.43 -13.35 -11.84
C LYS A 86 -18.69 -13.43 -10.97
N SER A 87 -18.83 -12.58 -9.98
CA SER A 87 -20.02 -12.53 -9.11
C SER A 87 -21.25 -12.01 -9.86
N ALA A 88 -21.07 -11.22 -10.93
CA ALA A 88 -22.16 -10.74 -11.76
C ALA A 88 -22.78 -11.86 -12.62
N ASP A 89 -21.96 -12.84 -13.05
CA ASP A 89 -22.41 -13.90 -13.97
C ASP A 89 -22.84 -15.19 -13.27
N SER A 90 -22.46 -15.42 -12.03
CA SER A 90 -22.61 -16.73 -11.39
C SER A 90 -23.06 -16.61 -9.93
N LYS A 91 -24.12 -17.36 -9.57
CA LYS A 91 -24.56 -17.55 -8.18
C LYS A 91 -23.53 -18.28 -7.28
N SER A 92 -22.31 -18.52 -7.74
CA SER A 92 -21.28 -19.24 -7.01
C SER A 92 -20.51 -18.30 -6.07
N HIS A 93 -20.77 -18.41 -4.78
CA HIS A 93 -19.97 -17.75 -3.75
C HIS A 93 -18.54 -18.29 -3.75
N THR A 94 -17.60 -17.46 -4.14
CA THR A 94 -16.18 -17.83 -4.11
C THR A 94 -15.69 -17.88 -2.64
N SER A 95 -15.17 -19.03 -2.22
CA SER A 95 -14.67 -19.19 -0.83
C SER A 95 -13.57 -18.17 -0.51
N PRO A 96 -13.61 -17.51 0.68
CA PRO A 96 -12.58 -16.55 1.10
C PRO A 96 -11.15 -17.13 1.08
N LYS A 97 -11.01 -18.43 1.36
CA LYS A 97 -9.70 -19.10 1.28
C LYS A 97 -9.14 -19.17 -0.13
N LYS A 98 -9.98 -19.34 -1.15
CA LYS A 98 -9.55 -19.32 -2.57
C LYS A 98 -9.12 -17.93 -2.99
N ILE A 99 -9.84 -16.89 -2.57
CA ILE A 99 -9.49 -15.49 -2.83
C ILE A 99 -8.11 -15.16 -2.23
N THR A 100 -7.88 -15.50 -0.96
CA THR A 100 -6.59 -15.24 -0.30
C THR A 100 -5.43 -15.96 -1.00
N ARG A 101 -5.61 -17.23 -1.38
CA ARG A 101 -4.57 -17.98 -2.10
C ARG A 101 -4.28 -17.38 -3.48
N ALA A 102 -5.31 -16.97 -4.21
CA ALA A 102 -5.15 -16.32 -5.50
C ALA A 102 -4.41 -14.98 -5.37
N THR A 103 -4.75 -14.18 -4.35
CA THR A 103 -4.05 -12.91 -4.05
C THR A 103 -2.58 -13.13 -3.75
N LEU A 104 -2.24 -14.12 -2.90
CA LEU A 104 -0.85 -14.42 -2.58
C LEU A 104 -0.07 -14.95 -3.79
N GLY A 105 -0.66 -15.84 -4.58
CA GLY A 105 -0.04 -16.34 -5.82
C GLY A 105 0.24 -15.24 -6.82
N LEU A 106 -0.73 -14.36 -7.05
CA LEU A 106 -0.57 -13.21 -7.95
C LEU A 106 0.45 -12.20 -7.40
N MET A 107 0.50 -12.01 -6.08
CA MET A 107 1.51 -11.18 -5.43
C MET A 107 2.92 -11.65 -5.71
N VAL A 108 3.17 -12.96 -5.64
CA VAL A 108 4.52 -13.52 -5.94
C VAL A 108 4.91 -13.21 -7.38
N ILE A 109 4.03 -13.47 -8.33
CA ILE A 109 4.27 -13.19 -9.75
C ILE A 109 4.57 -11.71 -9.94
N TRP A 110 3.74 -10.83 -9.36
CA TRP A 110 3.90 -9.38 -9.50
C TRP A 110 5.18 -8.87 -8.81
N ALA A 111 5.53 -9.41 -7.64
CA ALA A 111 6.78 -9.08 -6.94
C ALA A 111 8.01 -9.44 -7.77
N VAL A 112 8.03 -10.61 -8.43
CA VAL A 112 9.12 -11.03 -9.30
C VAL A 112 9.24 -10.12 -10.52
N VAL A 113 8.12 -9.76 -11.14
CA VAL A 113 8.10 -8.84 -12.29
C VAL A 113 8.62 -7.46 -11.86
N GLN A 114 8.14 -6.90 -10.76
CA GLN A 114 8.63 -5.62 -10.26
C GLN A 114 10.11 -5.67 -9.85
N ALA A 115 10.55 -6.73 -9.17
CA ALA A 115 11.96 -6.93 -8.81
C ALA A 115 12.85 -6.95 -10.04
N TYR A 116 12.46 -7.65 -11.10
CA TYR A 116 13.19 -7.67 -12.36
C TYR A 116 13.38 -6.28 -12.96
N PHE A 117 12.29 -5.48 -13.04
CA PHE A 117 12.39 -4.13 -13.58
C PHE A 117 13.20 -3.20 -12.67
N THR A 118 13.03 -3.30 -11.36
CA THR A 118 13.80 -2.51 -10.40
C THR A 118 15.29 -2.80 -10.50
N THR A 119 15.68 -4.08 -10.59
CA THR A 119 17.09 -4.46 -10.74
C THR A 119 17.70 -4.00 -12.06
N GLN A 120 16.92 -3.92 -13.14
CA GLN A 120 17.41 -3.38 -14.41
C GLN A 120 17.60 -1.86 -14.39
N SER A 121 16.81 -1.14 -13.63
CA SER A 121 16.89 0.32 -13.48
C SER A 121 17.86 0.76 -12.38
N THR A 122 18.39 -0.18 -11.59
CA THR A 122 19.32 0.10 -10.50
C THR A 122 20.76 0.22 -11.02
N ILE A 123 21.50 1.22 -10.52
CA ILE A 123 22.91 1.44 -10.82
C ILE A 123 23.75 0.62 -9.85
N TYR A 124 24.59 -0.26 -10.38
CA TYR A 124 25.48 -1.13 -9.61
C TYR A 124 26.92 -0.64 -9.64
N LEU A 125 27.68 -1.00 -8.61
CA LEU A 125 29.12 -0.73 -8.52
C LEU A 125 29.95 -1.49 -9.59
N TYR A 126 29.35 -2.50 -10.25
CA TYR A 126 30.02 -3.36 -11.21
C TYR A 126 29.67 -2.95 -12.64
N ASP A 127 30.67 -2.61 -13.47
CA ASP A 127 30.48 -2.14 -14.84
C ASP A 127 30.20 -3.25 -15.87
N GLY A 128 30.17 -4.52 -15.45
CA GLY A 128 29.88 -5.65 -16.37
C GLY A 128 30.37 -7.00 -15.89
N GLY A 129 30.19 -8.03 -16.75
CA GLY A 129 30.62 -9.39 -16.49
C GLY A 129 29.73 -10.21 -15.56
N MET A 130 30.26 -11.35 -15.07
CA MET A 130 29.54 -12.29 -14.22
C MET A 130 29.12 -11.65 -12.86
N GLN A 131 29.93 -10.72 -12.37
CA GLN A 131 29.66 -10.03 -11.09
C GLN A 131 28.41 -9.16 -11.15
N LEU A 132 28.17 -8.45 -12.26
CA LEU A 132 26.97 -7.67 -12.46
C LEU A 132 25.72 -8.57 -12.52
N ILE A 133 25.81 -9.71 -13.20
CA ILE A 133 24.68 -10.66 -13.30
C ILE A 133 24.36 -11.23 -11.92
N LEU A 134 25.36 -11.63 -11.15
CA LEU A 134 25.18 -12.11 -9.78
C LEU A 134 24.59 -11.03 -8.87
N ALA A 135 25.08 -9.79 -8.94
CA ALA A 135 24.54 -8.67 -8.17
C ALA A 135 23.06 -8.43 -8.48
N LYS A 136 22.65 -8.45 -9.75
CA LYS A 136 21.25 -8.33 -10.17
C LYS A 136 20.36 -9.48 -9.67
N LEU A 137 20.88 -10.71 -9.71
CA LEU A 137 20.13 -11.86 -9.20
C LEU A 137 19.96 -11.81 -7.69
N ILE A 138 21.02 -11.48 -6.95
CA ILE A 138 20.96 -11.37 -5.49
C ILE A 138 20.01 -10.25 -5.08
N SER A 139 20.15 -9.05 -5.64
CA SER A 139 19.23 -7.93 -5.35
C SER A 139 17.79 -8.23 -5.75
N GLY A 140 17.56 -8.98 -6.82
CA GLY A 140 16.21 -9.44 -7.20
C GLY A 140 15.58 -10.33 -6.12
N VAL A 141 16.34 -11.29 -5.59
CA VAL A 141 15.89 -12.15 -4.49
C VAL A 141 15.68 -11.35 -3.20
N GLU A 142 16.58 -10.41 -2.90
CA GLU A 142 16.44 -9.49 -1.75
C GLU A 142 15.14 -8.68 -1.82
N LEU A 143 14.83 -8.10 -2.98
CA LEU A 143 13.61 -7.32 -3.20
C LEU A 143 12.34 -8.16 -3.01
N VAL A 144 12.29 -9.36 -3.58
CA VAL A 144 11.14 -10.26 -3.41
C VAL A 144 10.98 -10.67 -1.95
N THR A 145 12.10 -11.01 -1.28
CA THR A 145 12.09 -11.33 0.15
C THR A 145 11.61 -10.15 0.99
N GLY A 146 12.07 -8.94 0.68
CA GLY A 146 11.63 -7.69 1.31
C GLY A 146 10.12 -7.49 1.22
N ALA A 147 9.52 -7.74 0.04
CA ALA A 147 8.07 -7.65 -0.14
C ALA A 147 7.30 -8.65 0.75
N PHE A 148 7.81 -9.87 0.93
CA PHE A 148 7.23 -10.83 1.87
C PHE A 148 7.35 -10.41 3.33
N VAL A 149 8.50 -9.85 3.71
CA VAL A 149 8.71 -9.30 5.07
C VAL A 149 7.71 -8.19 5.35
N ILE A 150 7.51 -7.26 4.41
CA ILE A 150 6.53 -6.17 4.54
C ILE A 150 5.11 -6.73 4.66
N LEU A 151 4.72 -7.69 3.83
CA LEU A 151 3.42 -8.34 3.93
C LEU A 151 3.22 -9.01 5.29
N TRP A 152 4.25 -9.69 5.80
CA TRP A 152 4.21 -10.29 7.13
C TRP A 152 4.02 -9.23 8.22
N MET A 153 4.78 -8.13 8.18
CA MET A 153 4.66 -7.00 9.12
C MET A 153 3.26 -6.38 9.04
N ALA A 154 2.75 -6.09 7.84
CA ALA A 154 1.42 -5.56 7.59
C ALA A 154 0.31 -6.47 8.16
N THR A 155 0.42 -7.78 7.92
CA THR A 155 -0.54 -8.77 8.41
C THR A 155 -0.50 -8.88 9.94
N ARG A 156 0.69 -8.84 10.54
CA ARG A 156 0.85 -8.83 12.00
C ARG A 156 0.28 -7.57 12.63
N ASN A 157 0.52 -6.40 12.01
CA ASN A 157 -0.08 -5.16 12.47
C ASN A 157 -1.61 -5.17 12.38
N GLY A 158 -2.17 -5.78 11.33
CA GLY A 158 -3.61 -5.96 11.19
C GLY A 158 -4.25 -6.79 12.31
N LYS A 159 -3.50 -7.75 12.88
CA LYS A 159 -3.99 -8.60 13.99
C LYS A 159 -3.79 -7.96 15.37
N TYR A 160 -2.68 -7.31 15.59
CA TYR A 160 -2.21 -6.94 16.94
C TYR A 160 -2.04 -5.44 17.13
N GLY A 161 -2.05 -4.65 16.06
CA GLY A 161 -1.83 -3.20 16.09
C GLY A 161 -3.08 -2.39 15.76
N VAL A 162 -2.84 -1.11 15.47
CA VAL A 162 -3.83 -0.12 15.03
C VAL A 162 -3.54 0.25 13.57
N GLY A 163 -4.57 0.60 12.79
CA GLY A 163 -4.40 1.03 11.39
C GLY A 163 -4.21 -0.09 10.37
N GLY A 164 -4.21 -1.35 10.81
CA GLY A 164 -4.18 -2.51 9.91
C GLY A 164 -2.94 -2.57 9.00
N GLN A 165 -3.16 -3.01 7.77
CA GLN A 165 -2.10 -3.14 6.77
C GLN A 165 -1.69 -1.79 6.17
N THR A 166 -2.56 -0.79 6.22
CA THR A 166 -2.36 0.53 5.61
C THR A 166 -1.38 1.42 6.36
N ILE A 167 -1.01 1.07 7.60
CA ILE A 167 -0.09 1.88 8.41
C ILE A 167 1.28 2.08 7.72
N LEU A 168 1.78 1.07 7.02
CA LEU A 168 3.05 1.16 6.30
C LEU A 168 2.97 2.12 5.11
N ILE A 169 1.80 2.21 4.46
CA ILE A 169 1.55 3.20 3.41
C ILE A 169 1.55 4.61 4.00
N TYR A 170 0.92 4.80 5.17
CA TYR A 170 0.92 6.09 5.87
C TYR A 170 2.33 6.56 6.22
N VAL A 171 3.22 5.66 6.63
CA VAL A 171 4.63 6.01 6.91
C VAL A 171 5.31 6.58 5.66
N ASN A 172 5.11 5.95 4.49
CA ASN A 172 5.69 6.42 3.24
C ASN A 172 5.10 7.77 2.79
N ILE A 173 3.79 7.95 2.95
CA ILE A 173 3.12 9.22 2.65
C ILE A 173 3.64 10.33 3.58
N LEU A 174 3.75 10.07 4.87
CA LEU A 174 4.27 11.04 5.84
C LEU A 174 5.70 11.46 5.52
N ASP A 175 6.57 10.50 5.20
CA ASP A 175 7.95 10.79 4.79
C ASP A 175 7.99 11.65 3.53
N SER A 176 7.15 11.35 2.54
CA SER A 176 7.02 12.14 1.32
C SER A 176 6.56 13.58 1.61
N VAL A 177 5.53 13.74 2.44
CA VAL A 177 5.01 15.06 2.84
C VAL A 177 6.08 15.87 3.56
N VAL A 178 6.79 15.28 4.54
CA VAL A 178 7.87 15.95 5.28
C VAL A 178 8.98 16.43 4.34
N ASN A 179 9.39 15.59 3.39
CA ASN A 179 10.43 15.96 2.44
C ASN A 179 9.96 17.05 1.45
N THR A 180 8.69 16.98 1.00
CA THR A 180 8.10 18.02 0.13
C THR A 180 8.02 19.36 0.87
N VAL A 181 7.57 19.36 2.12
CA VAL A 181 7.51 20.58 2.95
C VAL A 181 8.89 21.22 3.14
N LYS A 182 9.94 20.41 3.29
CA LYS A 182 11.32 20.91 3.42
C LYS A 182 11.87 21.52 2.12
N SER A 183 11.38 21.09 0.96
CA SER A 183 11.87 21.52 -0.36
C SER A 183 11.12 22.72 -0.94
N VAL A 184 9.99 23.12 -0.35
CA VAL A 184 9.11 24.18 -0.87
C VAL A 184 9.32 25.50 -0.12
N GLU A 185 9.30 26.63 -0.85
CA GLU A 185 9.36 27.97 -0.26
C GLU A 185 8.15 28.28 0.63
N PHE A 186 8.37 29.05 1.68
CA PHE A 186 7.35 29.37 2.69
C PHE A 186 6.09 30.05 2.10
N SER A 187 6.21 30.80 1.01
CA SER A 187 5.09 31.45 0.31
C SER A 187 4.17 30.43 -0.36
N GLN A 188 4.74 29.42 -1.02
CA GLN A 188 4.01 28.33 -1.66
C GLN A 188 3.42 27.36 -0.64
N LEU A 189 4.09 27.18 0.50
CA LEU A 189 3.64 26.31 1.60
C LEU A 189 2.29 26.79 2.17
N LYS A 190 2.04 28.10 2.25
CA LYS A 190 0.73 28.64 2.69
C LYS A 190 -0.40 28.23 1.75
N VAL A 191 -0.19 28.36 0.44
CA VAL A 191 -1.20 28.00 -0.58
C VAL A 191 -1.48 26.49 -0.54
N ILE A 192 -0.43 25.68 -0.52
CA ILE A 192 -0.54 24.22 -0.41
C ILE A 192 -1.28 23.84 0.88
N GLY A 193 -0.97 24.48 2.01
CA GLY A 193 -1.62 24.24 3.29
C GLY A 193 -3.11 24.53 3.25
N ILE A 194 -3.53 25.65 2.68
CA ILE A 194 -4.95 26.00 2.54
C ILE A 194 -5.68 24.97 1.66
N ILE A 195 -5.11 24.63 0.50
CA ILE A 195 -5.69 23.62 -0.40
C ILE A 195 -5.82 22.27 0.31
N SER A 196 -4.79 21.86 1.07
CA SER A 196 -4.80 20.59 1.81
C SER A 196 -5.88 20.55 2.87
N VAL A 197 -6.09 21.64 3.61
CA VAL A 197 -7.15 21.73 4.63
C VAL A 197 -8.53 21.67 3.97
N VAL A 198 -8.75 22.40 2.88
CA VAL A 198 -10.01 22.38 2.14
C VAL A 198 -10.30 20.96 1.61
N ALA A 199 -9.30 20.31 1.00
CA ALA A 199 -9.42 18.95 0.51
C ALA A 199 -9.74 17.95 1.64
N LEU A 200 -9.09 18.12 2.81
CA LEU A 200 -9.33 17.28 3.98
C LEU A 200 -10.76 17.42 4.49
N VAL A 201 -11.25 18.65 4.65
CA VAL A 201 -12.63 18.90 5.09
C VAL A 201 -13.63 18.31 4.09
N PHE A 202 -13.40 18.51 2.79
CA PHE A 202 -14.25 17.95 1.75
C PHE A 202 -14.27 16.41 1.79
N THR A 203 -13.11 15.78 1.96
CA THR A 203 -12.99 14.32 2.07
C THR A 203 -13.73 13.79 3.30
N ILE A 204 -13.59 14.45 4.46
CA ILE A 204 -14.31 14.07 5.68
C ILE A 204 -15.83 14.13 5.48
N ILE A 205 -16.33 15.20 4.86
CA ILE A 205 -17.77 15.35 4.58
C ILE A 205 -18.23 14.23 3.64
N PHE A 206 -17.47 13.96 2.56
CA PHE A 206 -17.84 12.97 1.56
C PHE A 206 -17.83 11.54 2.11
N GLU A 207 -16.84 11.18 2.95
CA GLU A 207 -16.73 9.84 3.57
C GLU A 207 -17.79 9.60 4.66
N ASN A 208 -18.24 10.66 5.36
CA ASN A 208 -19.28 10.56 6.38
C ASN A 208 -20.70 10.64 5.81
N THR A 209 -20.86 10.98 4.53
CA THR A 209 -22.18 11.09 3.92
C THR A 209 -22.73 9.71 3.57
N GLU A 210 -23.83 9.34 4.20
CA GLU A 210 -24.54 8.07 4.00
C GLU A 210 -25.98 8.34 3.51
N TYR A 211 -26.39 7.65 2.46
CA TYR A 211 -27.78 7.60 2.06
C TYR A 211 -28.50 6.51 2.85
N ARG A 212 -29.47 6.88 3.67
CA ARG A 212 -30.21 5.98 4.56
C ARG A 212 -31.53 5.58 3.92
N ILE A 213 -31.66 4.31 3.52
CA ILE A 213 -32.92 3.76 3.01
C ILE A 213 -33.71 3.19 4.18
N PRO A 214 -34.92 3.75 4.50
CA PRO A 214 -35.76 3.22 5.58
C PRO A 214 -36.29 1.83 5.19
N MET A 215 -36.07 0.84 6.05
CA MET A 215 -36.68 -0.49 5.90
C MET A 215 -37.94 -0.61 6.77
N GLN A 216 -39.07 -0.93 6.16
CA GLN A 216 -40.28 -1.32 6.89
C GLN A 216 -40.22 -2.84 7.13
N ARG A 217 -40.07 -3.27 8.36
CA ARG A 217 -40.29 -4.67 8.75
C ARG A 217 -41.78 -4.85 9.12
N ILE A 218 -42.46 -5.70 8.40
CA ILE A 218 -43.86 -6.11 8.65
C ILE A 218 -43.88 -7.13 9.79
N SER A 219 -43.22 -6.92 10.90
CA SER A 219 -43.36 -7.85 12.03
C SER A 219 -42.95 -7.23 13.34
N ILE A 220 -43.93 -7.26 14.26
CA ILE A 220 -43.84 -7.11 15.71
C ILE A 220 -43.64 -5.68 16.23
N HIS A 221 -44.69 -5.17 16.83
CA HIS A 221 -44.70 -4.04 17.75
C HIS A 221 -43.72 -4.29 18.91
N SER A 222 -42.46 -3.92 18.75
CA SER A 222 -41.60 -3.66 19.89
C SER A 222 -41.41 -2.15 19.97
N ILE A 223 -41.76 -1.57 21.11
CA ILE A 223 -41.65 -0.16 21.47
C ILE A 223 -40.19 0.33 21.42
N PHE A 224 -39.23 -0.58 21.25
CA PHE A 224 -37.78 -0.36 21.13
C PHE A 224 -37.22 -0.67 19.73
N SER A 225 -38.05 -0.59 18.67
CA SER A 225 -37.48 -0.79 17.31
C SER A 225 -36.71 0.46 16.94
N ASP A 226 -35.40 0.41 17.10
CA ASP A 226 -34.47 1.31 16.42
C ASP A 226 -34.82 1.35 14.94
N LYS A 227 -34.89 2.56 14.39
CA LYS A 227 -35.21 2.80 12.98
C LYS A 227 -34.18 2.03 12.12
N ASN A 228 -34.56 0.83 11.70
CA ASN A 228 -33.72 0.01 10.83
C ASN A 228 -33.63 0.67 9.46
N TYR A 229 -32.43 1.11 9.10
CA TYR A 229 -32.10 1.65 7.77
C TYR A 229 -30.91 0.91 7.22
N ILE A 230 -30.83 0.80 5.89
CA ILE A 230 -29.63 0.32 5.21
C ILE A 230 -28.77 1.55 4.91
N PRO A 231 -27.59 1.70 5.53
CA PRO A 231 -26.66 2.77 5.17
C PRO A 231 -25.94 2.42 3.86
N ILE A 232 -26.15 3.23 2.84
CA ILE A 232 -25.38 3.13 1.59
C ILE A 232 -24.43 4.31 1.57
N LYS A 233 -23.12 4.06 1.58
CA LYS A 233 -22.12 5.12 1.44
C LYS A 233 -22.24 5.78 0.08
N LEU A 234 -22.15 7.10 0.03
CA LEU A 234 -22.21 7.87 -1.21
C LEU A 234 -21.01 7.54 -2.13
N ASN A 235 -19.87 7.23 -1.52
CA ASN A 235 -18.66 6.78 -2.22
C ASN A 235 -18.32 5.32 -1.85
N PRO A 236 -18.99 4.31 -2.43
CA PRO A 236 -18.73 2.90 -2.11
C PRO A 236 -17.39 2.40 -2.65
N ILE A 237 -16.83 3.08 -3.64
CA ILE A 237 -15.60 2.67 -4.35
C ILE A 237 -14.35 3.26 -3.66
N GLY A 238 -14.47 4.40 -2.98
CA GLY A 238 -13.40 5.02 -2.20
C GLY A 238 -12.13 5.28 -3.01
N MET A 239 -11.00 4.76 -2.56
CA MET A 239 -9.70 4.94 -3.21
C MET A 239 -9.43 3.99 -4.39
N MET A 240 -10.31 3.04 -4.71
CA MET A 240 -10.07 2.06 -5.78
C MET A 240 -9.73 2.70 -7.15
N PRO A 241 -10.42 3.74 -7.66
CA PRO A 241 -10.09 4.34 -8.94
C PRO A 241 -8.69 4.94 -8.99
N VAL A 242 -8.26 5.56 -7.88
CA VAL A 242 -6.91 6.14 -7.77
C VAL A 242 -5.85 5.04 -7.81
N MET A 243 -6.08 3.93 -7.11
CA MET A 243 -5.17 2.79 -7.13
C MET A 243 -5.10 2.10 -8.49
N PHE A 244 -6.21 2.00 -9.22
CA PHE A 244 -6.21 1.50 -10.60
C PHE A 244 -5.46 2.43 -11.55
N SER A 245 -5.73 3.73 -11.49
CA SER A 245 -5.04 4.73 -12.30
C SER A 245 -3.53 4.66 -12.09
N SER A 246 -3.09 4.59 -10.85
CA SER A 246 -1.68 4.51 -10.49
C SER A 246 -1.04 3.18 -10.94
N ALA A 247 -1.79 2.06 -10.92
CA ALA A 247 -1.33 0.78 -11.46
C ALA A 247 -1.04 0.88 -12.96
N PHE A 248 -1.94 1.50 -13.74
CA PHE A 248 -1.72 1.73 -15.17
C PHE A 248 -0.54 2.66 -15.44
N PHE A 249 -0.37 3.73 -14.66
CA PHE A 249 0.79 4.61 -14.77
C PHE A 249 2.10 3.88 -14.49
N SER A 250 2.13 3.01 -13.48
CA SER A 250 3.31 2.20 -13.18
C SER A 250 3.66 1.24 -14.33
N CYS A 251 2.69 0.60 -14.96
CA CYS A 251 2.91 -0.25 -16.13
C CYS A 251 3.44 0.56 -17.32
N ARG A 252 2.93 1.78 -17.57
CA ARG A 252 3.39 2.65 -18.66
C ARG A 252 4.83 3.13 -18.44
N PHE A 253 5.19 3.43 -17.20
CA PHE A 253 6.54 3.89 -16.85
C PHE A 253 7.61 2.81 -17.09
N ILE A 254 7.25 1.55 -16.85
CA ILE A 254 8.09 0.38 -17.15
C ILE A 254 8.37 0.28 -18.66
N TYR A 255 7.41 0.68 -19.52
CA TYR A 255 7.55 0.60 -20.97
C TYR A 255 8.33 1.76 -21.59
N PHE A 256 8.39 2.92 -20.95
CA PHE A 256 8.98 4.15 -21.50
C PHE A 256 10.44 4.41 -21.09
N GLN A 257 11.00 3.56 -20.22
CA GLN A 257 12.40 3.66 -19.77
C GLN A 257 13.36 2.79 -20.61
N ARG A 258 12.96 2.44 -21.84
CA ARG A 258 13.80 1.76 -22.84
C ARG A 258 14.46 2.72 -23.82
#